data_997ed06528816cd240e18ddcadc7a842
#
_entry.id   997ed06528816cd240e18ddcadc7a842
#
_cell.length_a   1.000
_cell.length_b   1.000
_cell.length_c   1.000
_cell.angle_alpha   90.00
_cell.angle_beta   90.00
_cell.angle_gamma   90.00
#
_symmetry.space_group_name_H-M   'P 1'
#
loop_
_entity.id
_entity.type
_entity.pdbx_description
1 polymer ?
#
loop_
_entity_poly.entity_id
_entity_poly.type
_entity_poly.pdbx_seq_one_letter_code
_entity_poly.pdbx_strand_id
1 'polypeptide(L)'
;MTDLNALKKVAIQAALNAGQYLVDNKTKTKKVFSEVGRDIKLEIDQSTEELIREKLSTTNIPVLGEEFGLDKDESLKWVVDPLDGTANYFRGLDKCCVSIALMQGAEALIGVIYDFNCDELYSAAQGNGAFLNDKEITVSDIATQSKATLTTGFPASESVDSSMKYLDAMTGWKKVRMFGSAALSCAYVAAGKCDCYAEKGVYLWDFAAGLCLIPEAGGKIEYNKLDNERYEVKFTNSHL
;
A
#
# COMPACT_ATOMS: atom_id res chain seq x y z
N MET A 1 3.74 -27.36 4.36
CA MET A 1 3.70 -26.16 3.51
C MET A 1 2.58 -25.29 4.01
N THR A 2 2.85 -24.03 4.25
CA THR A 2 1.85 -23.04 4.67
C THR A 2 0.85 -22.85 3.53
N ASP A 3 -0.44 -23.04 3.79
CA ASP A 3 -1.49 -22.82 2.79
C ASP A 3 -1.70 -21.31 2.57
N LEU A 4 -1.01 -20.75 1.57
CA LEU A 4 -1.10 -19.32 1.23
C LEU A 4 -2.52 -18.91 0.83
N ASN A 5 -3.32 -19.81 0.24
CA ASN A 5 -4.69 -19.50 -0.13
C ASN A 5 -5.60 -19.38 1.11
N ALA A 6 -5.38 -20.21 2.12
CA ALA A 6 -6.10 -20.07 3.40
C ALA A 6 -5.72 -18.76 4.11
N LEU A 7 -4.43 -18.43 4.18
CA LEU A 7 -3.96 -17.17 4.76
C LEU A 7 -4.43 -15.94 3.99
N LYS A 8 -4.44 -15.98 2.64
CA LYS A 8 -4.98 -14.90 1.80
C LYS A 8 -6.45 -14.63 2.12
N LYS A 9 -7.26 -15.67 2.31
CA LYS A 9 -8.67 -15.50 2.72
C LYS A 9 -8.81 -14.81 4.07
N VAL A 10 -7.94 -15.11 5.04
CA VAL A 10 -7.94 -14.43 6.35
C VAL A 10 -7.59 -12.95 6.19
N ALA A 11 -6.57 -12.61 5.39
CA ALA A 11 -6.18 -11.23 5.12
C ALA A 11 -7.29 -10.44 4.39
N ILE A 12 -7.92 -11.05 3.39
CA ILE A 12 -9.08 -10.46 2.67
C ILE A 12 -10.20 -10.15 3.66
N GLN A 13 -10.56 -11.08 4.52
CA GLN A 13 -11.63 -10.84 5.50
C GLN A 13 -11.26 -9.75 6.51
N ALA A 14 -9.98 -9.69 6.92
CA ALA A 14 -9.48 -8.62 7.78
C ALA A 14 -9.60 -7.25 7.10
N ALA A 15 -9.18 -7.15 5.82
CA ALA A 15 -9.27 -5.92 5.04
C ALA A 15 -10.72 -5.46 4.82
N LEU A 16 -11.63 -6.39 4.49
CA LEU A 16 -13.05 -6.08 4.31
C LEU A 16 -13.71 -5.58 5.60
N ASN A 17 -13.43 -6.23 6.73
CA ASN A 17 -13.96 -5.81 8.03
C ASN A 17 -13.45 -4.41 8.43
N ALA A 18 -12.15 -4.17 8.23
CA ALA A 18 -11.52 -2.88 8.48
C ALA A 18 -12.09 -1.78 7.59
N GLY A 19 -12.23 -2.04 6.29
CA GLY A 19 -12.81 -1.11 5.34
C GLY A 19 -14.26 -0.77 5.66
N GLN A 20 -15.08 -1.75 6.06
CA GLN A 20 -16.46 -1.50 6.50
C GLN A 20 -16.49 -0.61 7.75
N TYR A 21 -15.61 -0.88 8.72
CA TYR A 21 -15.48 -0.03 9.91
C TYR A 21 -15.10 1.42 9.56
N LEU A 22 -14.19 1.62 8.62
CA LEU A 22 -13.81 2.94 8.13
C LEU A 22 -14.96 3.65 7.42
N VAL A 23 -15.73 2.96 6.58
CA VAL A 23 -16.93 3.50 5.92
C VAL A 23 -17.98 3.95 6.93
N ASP A 24 -18.29 3.12 7.93
CA ASP A 24 -19.30 3.39 8.97
C ASP A 24 -18.91 4.59 9.87
N ASN A 25 -17.62 4.91 9.93
CA ASN A 25 -17.07 6.02 10.71
C ASN A 25 -16.72 7.27 9.88
N LYS A 26 -16.83 7.21 8.56
CA LYS A 26 -16.34 8.27 7.65
C LYS A 26 -16.97 9.64 7.91
N THR A 27 -18.24 9.67 8.34
CA THR A 27 -19.00 10.91 8.60
C THR A 27 -18.96 11.36 10.06
N LYS A 28 -18.37 10.55 10.95
CA LYS A 28 -18.26 10.91 12.37
C LYS A 28 -17.16 11.94 12.59
N THR A 29 -17.21 12.65 13.72
CA THR A 29 -16.14 13.58 14.11
C THR A 29 -14.83 12.82 14.23
N LYS A 30 -13.85 13.20 13.40
CA LYS A 30 -12.53 12.58 13.38
C LYS A 30 -11.66 13.23 14.45
N LYS A 31 -11.28 12.45 15.43
CA LYS A 31 -10.37 12.91 16.48
C LYS A 31 -8.94 12.68 16.02
N VAL A 32 -8.17 13.78 15.96
CA VAL A 32 -6.73 13.75 15.71
C VAL A 32 -6.04 13.29 16.99
N PHE A 33 -5.29 12.19 16.89
CA PHE A 33 -4.48 11.68 17.99
C PHE A 33 -3.12 12.36 18.04
N SER A 34 -2.51 12.59 16.87
CA SER A 34 -1.22 13.27 16.75
C SER A 34 -1.11 13.93 15.37
N GLU A 35 -0.42 15.06 15.32
CA GLU A 35 -0.07 15.76 14.10
C GLU A 35 1.40 16.16 14.18
N VAL A 36 2.25 15.58 13.32
CA VAL A 36 3.69 15.86 13.28
C VAL A 36 4.09 16.17 11.84
N GLY A 37 4.39 17.44 11.58
CA GLY A 37 4.71 17.88 10.23
C GLY A 37 3.54 17.75 9.27
N ARG A 38 3.62 16.79 8.34
CA ARG A 38 2.53 16.47 7.37
C ARG A 38 1.76 15.21 7.72
N ASP A 39 2.23 14.46 8.70
CA ASP A 39 1.61 13.18 9.10
C ASP A 39 0.51 13.46 10.14
N ILE A 40 -0.70 13.00 9.84
CA ILE A 40 -1.87 13.06 10.71
C ILE A 40 -2.20 11.64 11.12
N LYS A 41 -2.26 11.39 12.44
CA LYS A 41 -2.73 10.14 13.02
C LYS A 41 -4.07 10.35 13.69
N LEU A 42 -5.02 9.50 13.37
CA LEU A 42 -6.37 9.56 13.89
C LEU A 42 -6.59 8.42 14.90
N GLU A 43 -7.49 8.65 15.86
CA GLU A 43 -7.92 7.60 16.80
C GLU A 43 -8.48 6.36 16.07
N ILE A 44 -9.03 6.56 14.87
CA ILE A 44 -9.58 5.50 14.03
C ILE A 44 -8.50 4.58 13.44
N ASP A 45 -7.28 5.08 13.18
CA ASP A 45 -6.18 4.28 12.64
C ASP A 45 -5.84 3.15 13.62
N GLN A 46 -5.70 3.47 14.92
CA GLN A 46 -5.45 2.50 15.98
C GLN A 46 -6.58 1.48 16.11
N SER A 47 -7.84 1.97 16.18
CA SER A 47 -9.00 1.07 16.29
C SER A 47 -9.13 0.14 15.07
N THR A 48 -8.77 0.62 13.89
CA THR A 48 -8.77 -0.20 12.67
C THR A 48 -7.66 -1.25 12.70
N GLU A 49 -6.44 -0.88 13.18
CA GLU A 49 -5.35 -1.84 13.32
C GLU A 49 -5.69 -2.92 14.36
N GLU A 50 -6.32 -2.57 15.48
CA GLU A 50 -6.80 -3.56 16.47
C GLU A 50 -7.74 -4.59 15.84
N LEU A 51 -8.73 -4.16 15.04
CA LEU A 51 -9.64 -5.08 14.33
C LEU A 51 -8.90 -6.00 13.36
N ILE A 52 -7.91 -5.48 12.62
CA ILE A 52 -7.10 -6.28 11.71
C ILE A 52 -6.28 -7.31 12.50
N ARG A 53 -5.60 -6.89 13.59
CA ARG A 53 -4.79 -7.77 14.45
C ARG A 53 -5.63 -8.88 15.08
N GLU A 54 -6.82 -8.56 15.57
CA GLU A 54 -7.75 -9.57 16.10
C GLU A 54 -8.04 -10.65 15.05
N LYS A 55 -8.35 -10.25 13.82
CA LYS A 55 -8.62 -11.22 12.74
C LYS A 55 -7.39 -12.03 12.35
N LEU A 56 -6.21 -11.39 12.22
CA LEU A 56 -4.95 -12.04 11.86
C LEU A 56 -4.40 -12.95 12.96
N SER A 57 -4.75 -12.71 14.24
CA SER A 57 -4.32 -13.53 15.38
C SER A 57 -4.69 -15.01 15.24
N THR A 58 -5.76 -15.31 14.50
CA THR A 58 -6.18 -16.69 14.19
C THR A 58 -5.12 -17.50 13.42
N THR A 59 -4.13 -16.82 12.83
CA THR A 59 -3.04 -17.45 12.08
C THR A 59 -1.83 -17.79 12.94
N ASN A 60 -1.75 -17.26 14.17
CA ASN A 60 -0.59 -17.30 15.06
C ASN A 60 0.70 -16.70 14.44
N ILE A 61 0.57 -15.83 13.42
CA ILE A 61 1.67 -15.13 12.79
C ILE A 61 1.72 -13.71 13.36
N PRO A 62 2.90 -13.22 13.81
CA PRO A 62 3.02 -11.88 14.38
C PRO A 62 2.71 -10.78 13.36
N VAL A 63 2.33 -9.61 13.85
CA VAL A 63 1.97 -8.44 13.05
C VAL A 63 2.96 -7.31 13.29
N LEU A 64 3.49 -6.74 12.21
CA LEU A 64 4.10 -5.42 12.16
C LEU A 64 3.05 -4.45 11.62
N GLY A 65 2.58 -3.53 12.43
CA GLY A 65 1.64 -2.50 12.03
C GLY A 65 2.22 -1.11 12.20
N GLU A 66 1.61 -0.15 11.51
CA GLU A 66 2.00 1.25 11.57
C GLU A 66 1.80 1.84 12.98
N GLU A 67 0.70 1.49 13.66
CA GLU A 67 0.29 2.13 14.91
C GLU A 67 0.88 1.46 16.15
N PHE A 68 0.93 0.13 16.19
CA PHE A 68 1.41 -0.63 17.35
C PHE A 68 2.79 -1.27 17.16
N GLY A 69 3.39 -1.10 15.97
CA GLY A 69 4.71 -1.68 15.69
C GLY A 69 4.70 -3.19 15.58
N LEU A 70 5.82 -3.82 15.95
CA LEU A 70 6.07 -5.25 15.78
C LEU A 70 5.77 -6.03 17.06
N ASP A 71 4.95 -7.08 16.98
CA ASP A 71 4.65 -7.97 18.11
C ASP A 71 5.87 -8.81 18.53
N LYS A 72 6.52 -9.45 17.53
CA LYS A 72 7.72 -10.28 17.69
C LYS A 72 8.59 -10.20 16.45
N ASP A 73 9.89 -10.18 16.61
CA ASP A 73 10.84 -10.21 15.51
C ASP A 73 10.98 -11.63 14.94
N GLU A 74 10.08 -11.96 14.03
CA GLU A 74 10.08 -13.21 13.28
C GLU A 74 10.18 -12.91 11.77
N SER A 75 10.82 -13.85 11.04
CA SER A 75 10.99 -13.70 9.59
C SER A 75 9.65 -13.74 8.84
N LEU A 76 8.69 -14.57 9.32
CA LEU A 76 7.33 -14.64 8.81
C LEU A 76 6.45 -13.72 9.65
N LYS A 77 5.88 -12.70 9.03
CA LYS A 77 5.03 -11.71 9.72
C LYS A 77 4.03 -11.07 8.77
N TRP A 78 2.90 -10.68 9.30
CA TRP A 78 2.00 -9.76 8.66
C TRP A 78 2.57 -8.33 8.72
N VAL A 79 2.40 -7.57 7.66
CA VAL A 79 2.72 -6.13 7.60
C VAL A 79 1.43 -5.40 7.26
N VAL A 80 1.04 -4.44 8.09
CA VAL A 80 -0.29 -3.83 8.05
C VAL A 80 -0.18 -2.31 8.05
N ASP A 81 -0.88 -1.69 7.12
CA ASP A 81 -1.30 -0.29 7.18
C ASP A 81 -2.82 -0.26 7.30
N PRO A 82 -3.36 0.15 8.45
CA PRO A 82 -4.80 0.13 8.71
C PRO A 82 -5.56 1.15 7.86
N LEU A 83 -4.91 2.26 7.48
CA LEU A 83 -5.50 3.34 6.71
C LEU A 83 -4.43 4.11 5.93
N ASP A 84 -3.92 3.53 4.85
CA ASP A 84 -3.07 4.27 3.92
C ASP A 84 -3.85 5.43 3.28
N GLY A 85 -3.30 6.65 3.39
CA GLY A 85 -3.98 7.87 3.01
C GLY A 85 -4.81 8.51 4.12
N THR A 86 -4.37 8.46 5.38
CA THR A 86 -5.04 9.06 6.56
C THR A 86 -5.40 10.53 6.33
N ALA A 87 -4.52 11.33 5.72
CA ALA A 87 -4.80 12.73 5.40
C ALA A 87 -5.97 12.88 4.42
N ASN A 88 -6.10 11.99 3.43
CA ASN A 88 -7.23 11.96 2.52
C ASN A 88 -8.53 11.60 3.25
N TYR A 89 -8.49 10.56 4.05
CA TYR A 89 -9.63 10.14 4.87
C TYR A 89 -10.09 11.28 5.81
N PHE A 90 -9.14 11.96 6.47
CA PHE A 90 -9.43 13.10 7.35
C PHE A 90 -10.18 14.20 6.60
N ARG A 91 -9.77 14.51 5.37
CA ARG A 91 -10.38 15.54 4.53
C ARG A 91 -11.65 15.08 3.78
N GLY A 92 -12.02 13.80 3.89
CA GLY A 92 -13.17 13.24 3.17
C GLY A 92 -12.90 12.96 1.69
N LEU A 93 -11.63 12.85 1.30
CA LEU A 93 -11.22 12.41 -0.03
C LEU A 93 -11.24 10.88 -0.10
N ASP A 94 -11.60 10.32 -1.27
CA ASP A 94 -11.82 8.89 -1.45
C ASP A 94 -10.54 8.10 -1.80
N LYS A 95 -9.35 8.70 -1.69
CA LYS A 95 -8.08 8.05 -2.02
C LYS A 95 -7.37 7.57 -0.76
N CYS A 96 -7.93 6.54 -0.17
CA CYS A 96 -7.40 5.83 1.00
C CYS A 96 -7.86 4.37 0.98
N CYS A 97 -7.08 3.49 1.60
CA CYS A 97 -7.33 2.05 1.57
C CYS A 97 -6.77 1.35 2.82
N VAL A 98 -7.09 0.07 2.98
CA VAL A 98 -6.45 -0.85 3.91
C VAL A 98 -5.39 -1.65 3.15
N SER A 99 -4.19 -1.81 3.71
CA SER A 99 -3.09 -2.59 3.13
C SER A 99 -2.61 -3.67 4.09
N ILE A 100 -2.57 -4.93 3.62
CA ILE A 100 -2.15 -6.10 4.42
C ILE A 100 -1.23 -6.96 3.55
N ALA A 101 -0.05 -7.29 4.04
CA ALA A 101 0.89 -8.19 3.38
C ALA A 101 1.33 -9.31 4.32
N LEU A 102 1.62 -10.50 3.80
CA LEU A 102 2.39 -11.53 4.49
C LEU A 102 3.81 -11.52 3.94
N MET A 103 4.78 -11.25 4.80
CA MET A 103 6.20 -11.21 4.45
C MET A 103 6.95 -12.37 5.06
N GLN A 104 7.91 -12.95 4.33
CA GLN A 104 8.94 -13.83 4.86
C GLN A 104 10.32 -13.21 4.58
N GLY A 105 10.92 -12.61 5.58
CA GLY A 105 12.10 -11.76 5.40
C GLY A 105 11.78 -10.59 4.49
N ALA A 106 12.46 -10.50 3.33
CA ALA A 106 12.23 -9.47 2.32
C ALA A 106 11.20 -9.88 1.24
N GLU A 107 10.70 -11.11 1.26
CA GLU A 107 9.81 -11.66 0.24
C GLU A 107 8.35 -11.50 0.67
N ALA A 108 7.51 -10.93 -0.20
CA ALA A 108 6.07 -10.82 0.05
C ALA A 108 5.35 -12.04 -0.55
N LEU A 109 4.73 -12.84 0.32
CA LEU A 109 4.00 -14.05 -0.04
C LEU A 109 2.53 -13.78 -0.37
N ILE A 110 1.94 -12.76 0.24
CA ILE A 110 0.55 -12.34 0.05
C ILE A 110 0.50 -10.82 0.06
N GLY A 111 -0.32 -10.25 -0.81
CA GLY A 111 -0.66 -8.82 -0.80
C GLY A 111 -2.17 -8.63 -0.94
N VAL A 112 -2.76 -7.81 -0.07
CA VAL A 112 -4.17 -7.41 -0.11
C VAL A 112 -4.27 -5.91 0.08
N ILE A 113 -4.93 -5.23 -0.85
CA ILE A 113 -5.23 -3.80 -0.75
C ILE A 113 -6.74 -3.63 -1.01
N TYR A 114 -7.45 -2.98 -0.09
CA TYR A 114 -8.88 -2.76 -0.21
C TYR A 114 -9.22 -1.27 -0.25
N ASP A 115 -9.52 -0.77 -1.44
CA ASP A 115 -10.15 0.55 -1.63
C ASP A 115 -11.63 0.45 -1.24
N PHE A 116 -11.91 0.73 0.02
CA PHE A 116 -13.26 0.63 0.59
C PHE A 116 -14.22 1.73 0.09
N ASN A 117 -13.72 2.78 -0.57
CA ASN A 117 -14.55 3.82 -1.17
C ASN A 117 -15.11 3.40 -2.54
N CYS A 118 -14.35 2.57 -3.26
CA CYS A 118 -14.71 2.08 -4.59
C CYS A 118 -15.18 0.61 -4.59
N ASP A 119 -15.12 -0.08 -3.43
CA ASP A 119 -15.33 -1.53 -3.31
C ASP A 119 -14.41 -2.32 -4.24
N GLU A 120 -13.15 -1.88 -4.34
CA GLU A 120 -12.10 -2.53 -5.15
C GLU A 120 -11.13 -3.30 -4.23
N LEU A 121 -11.21 -4.62 -4.26
CA LEU A 121 -10.34 -5.53 -3.53
C LEU A 121 -9.25 -6.07 -4.44
N TYR A 122 -8.02 -5.62 -4.26
CA TYR A 122 -6.83 -6.15 -4.93
C TYR A 122 -6.20 -7.23 -4.07
N SER A 123 -5.92 -8.41 -4.63
CA SER A 123 -5.32 -9.50 -3.87
C SER A 123 -4.39 -10.34 -4.73
N ALA A 124 -3.28 -10.79 -4.14
CA ALA A 124 -2.35 -11.73 -4.75
C ALA A 124 -1.81 -12.71 -3.70
N ALA A 125 -1.36 -13.86 -4.16
CA ALA A 125 -0.50 -14.76 -3.41
C ALA A 125 0.54 -15.32 -4.38
N GLN A 126 1.76 -15.46 -3.90
CA GLN A 126 2.90 -15.90 -4.69
C GLN A 126 2.60 -17.14 -5.54
N GLY A 127 2.83 -17.02 -6.86
CA GLY A 127 2.59 -18.06 -7.84
C GLY A 127 1.12 -18.28 -8.23
N ASN A 128 0.19 -17.41 -7.79
CA ASN A 128 -1.25 -17.58 -8.06
C ASN A 128 -1.88 -16.42 -8.85
N GLY A 129 -1.07 -15.46 -9.31
CA GLY A 129 -1.55 -14.28 -10.02
C GLY A 129 -2.15 -13.20 -9.11
N ALA A 130 -2.46 -12.05 -9.71
CA ALA A 130 -3.09 -10.90 -9.04
C ALA A 130 -4.54 -10.71 -9.51
N PHE A 131 -5.41 -10.26 -8.61
CA PHE A 131 -6.84 -10.16 -8.85
C PHE A 131 -7.41 -8.84 -8.34
N LEU A 132 -8.40 -8.30 -9.04
CA LEU A 132 -9.30 -7.23 -8.62
C LEU A 132 -10.73 -7.78 -8.57
N ASN A 133 -11.34 -7.85 -7.39
CA ASN A 133 -12.68 -8.40 -7.20
C ASN A 133 -12.85 -9.76 -7.93
N ASP A 134 -11.93 -10.71 -7.65
CA ASP A 134 -11.86 -12.05 -8.23
C ASP A 134 -11.61 -12.13 -9.76
N LYS A 135 -11.38 -11.00 -10.43
CA LYS A 135 -10.96 -10.97 -11.84
C LYS A 135 -9.46 -10.80 -11.92
N GLU A 136 -8.80 -11.66 -12.67
CA GLU A 136 -7.36 -11.58 -12.90
C GLU A 136 -7.01 -10.22 -13.54
N ILE A 137 -5.92 -9.62 -13.05
CA ILE A 137 -5.39 -8.34 -13.52
C ILE A 137 -3.95 -8.50 -13.97
N THR A 138 -3.55 -7.65 -14.91
CA THR A 138 -2.17 -7.54 -15.39
C THR A 138 -1.76 -6.08 -15.47
N VAL A 139 -0.47 -5.82 -15.38
CA VAL A 139 0.09 -4.49 -15.64
C VAL A 139 -0.19 -4.04 -17.08
N SER A 140 -0.04 -2.75 -17.36
CA SER A 140 -0.18 -2.21 -18.72
C SER A 140 0.97 -2.64 -19.63
N ASP A 141 0.77 -2.50 -20.95
CA ASP A 141 1.75 -2.77 -22.00
C ASP A 141 2.45 -1.49 -22.53
N ILE A 142 2.31 -0.36 -21.84
CA ILE A 142 2.90 0.92 -22.23
C ILE A 142 4.42 0.87 -22.06
N ALA A 143 5.16 0.93 -23.18
CA ALA A 143 6.61 0.77 -23.21
C ALA A 143 7.38 2.09 -23.42
N THR A 144 6.72 3.24 -23.29
CA THR A 144 7.36 4.54 -23.53
C THR A 144 6.92 5.55 -22.49
N GLN A 145 7.86 6.10 -21.75
CA GLN A 145 7.62 7.07 -20.68
C GLN A 145 6.73 8.25 -21.12
N SER A 146 6.94 8.79 -22.34
CA SER A 146 6.13 9.88 -22.87
C SER A 146 4.66 9.53 -23.17
N LYS A 147 4.29 8.25 -23.06
CA LYS A 147 2.90 7.75 -23.14
C LYS A 147 2.39 7.27 -21.78
N ALA A 148 3.26 7.09 -20.82
CA ALA A 148 2.99 6.47 -19.53
C ALA A 148 2.52 7.47 -18.46
N THR A 149 1.83 6.92 -17.45
CA THR A 149 1.38 7.64 -16.26
C THR A 149 2.24 7.24 -15.06
N LEU A 150 2.93 8.22 -14.47
CA LEU A 150 3.61 8.09 -13.18
C LEU A 150 2.61 8.39 -12.05
N THR A 151 2.59 7.55 -11.02
CA THR A 151 2.03 7.90 -9.72
C THR A 151 3.16 8.06 -8.70
N THR A 152 3.02 9.04 -7.81
CA THR A 152 4.08 9.42 -6.86
C THR A 152 3.49 10.17 -5.67
N GLY A 153 4.26 10.30 -4.58
CA GLY A 153 4.02 11.27 -3.52
C GLY A 153 5.06 12.37 -3.56
N PHE A 154 4.87 13.43 -2.79
CA PHE A 154 5.86 14.49 -2.63
C PHE A 154 6.55 14.32 -1.26
N PRO A 155 7.89 14.14 -1.23
CA PRO A 155 8.59 13.90 0.03
C PRO A 155 8.39 15.06 1.01
N ALA A 156 7.84 14.74 2.18
CA ALA A 156 7.41 15.74 3.17
C ALA A 156 8.57 16.48 3.85
N SER A 157 9.76 15.85 3.91
CA SER A 157 10.90 16.27 4.72
C SER A 157 12.13 16.72 3.92
N GLU A 158 12.00 16.85 2.60
CA GLU A 158 13.13 17.18 1.73
C GLU A 158 13.39 18.71 1.65
N SER A 159 14.65 19.08 1.45
CA SER A 159 15.02 20.47 1.15
C SER A 159 14.46 20.91 -0.21
N VAL A 160 14.43 22.24 -0.45
CA VAL A 160 13.99 22.79 -1.74
C VAL A 160 14.81 22.21 -2.90
N ASP A 161 16.14 22.09 -2.72
CA ASP A 161 17.02 21.55 -3.77
C ASP A 161 16.75 20.08 -4.08
N SER A 162 16.46 19.25 -3.06
CA SER A 162 16.04 17.87 -3.24
C SER A 162 14.67 17.78 -3.93
N SER A 163 13.75 18.66 -3.57
CA SER A 163 12.43 18.76 -4.20
C SER A 163 12.54 19.14 -5.68
N MET A 164 13.48 20.01 -6.06
CA MET A 164 13.72 20.36 -7.47
C MET A 164 14.20 19.16 -8.29
N LYS A 165 15.12 18.35 -7.76
CA LYS A 165 15.55 17.09 -8.42
C LYS A 165 14.40 16.10 -8.58
N TYR A 166 13.51 16.07 -7.60
CA TYR A 166 12.33 15.23 -7.64
C TYR A 166 11.35 15.68 -8.74
N LEU A 167 11.16 16.99 -8.90
CA LEU A 167 10.37 17.57 -10.00
C LEU A 167 10.98 17.27 -11.37
N ASP A 168 12.32 17.29 -11.48
CA ASP A 168 13.00 16.90 -12.73
C ASP A 168 12.70 15.45 -13.12
N ALA A 169 12.62 14.53 -12.14
CA ALA A 169 12.27 13.13 -12.39
C ALA A 169 10.82 12.95 -12.89
N MET A 170 9.95 13.94 -12.68
CA MET A 170 8.58 13.93 -13.20
C MET A 170 8.49 14.42 -14.65
N THR A 171 9.58 14.94 -15.22
CA THR A 171 9.60 15.38 -16.61
C THR A 171 9.61 14.19 -17.58
N GLY A 172 9.02 14.38 -18.76
CA GLY A 172 8.98 13.34 -19.79
C GLY A 172 7.86 12.30 -19.65
N TRP A 173 7.11 12.29 -18.54
CA TRP A 173 5.92 11.46 -18.39
C TRP A 173 4.69 12.11 -19.06
N LYS A 174 3.81 11.30 -19.66
CA LYS A 174 2.57 11.81 -20.25
C LYS A 174 1.66 12.43 -19.18
N LYS A 175 1.54 11.79 -18.04
CA LYS A 175 0.80 12.27 -16.88
C LYS A 175 1.52 11.92 -15.60
N VAL A 176 1.40 12.79 -14.61
CA VAL A 176 1.81 12.53 -13.22
C VAL A 176 0.57 12.65 -12.33
N ARG A 177 0.45 11.75 -11.36
CA ARG A 177 -0.62 11.71 -10.37
C ARG A 177 -0.02 11.62 -8.97
N MET A 178 -0.61 12.37 -8.03
CA MET A 178 -0.32 12.28 -6.61
C MET A 178 -1.62 11.96 -5.90
N PHE A 179 -1.81 10.69 -5.56
CA PHE A 179 -3.05 10.24 -4.92
C PHE A 179 -3.02 10.39 -3.41
N GLY A 180 -1.83 10.51 -2.80
CA GLY A 180 -1.66 10.57 -1.35
C GLY A 180 -1.97 9.23 -0.67
N SER A 181 -1.74 8.13 -1.38
CA SER A 181 -1.87 6.74 -0.94
C SER A 181 -0.86 5.90 -1.74
N ALA A 182 0.14 5.38 -1.07
CA ALA A 182 1.19 4.57 -1.65
C ALA A 182 0.67 3.17 -2.03
N ALA A 183 -0.15 2.56 -1.17
CA ALA A 183 -0.74 1.26 -1.44
C ALA A 183 -1.69 1.31 -2.65
N LEU A 184 -2.56 2.34 -2.78
CA LEU A 184 -3.37 2.50 -3.99
C LEU A 184 -2.51 2.73 -5.23
N SER A 185 -1.39 3.43 -5.12
CA SER A 185 -0.46 3.61 -6.23
C SER A 185 0.10 2.26 -6.70
N CYS A 186 0.47 1.36 -5.77
CA CYS A 186 0.87 -0.01 -6.09
C CYS A 186 -0.27 -0.80 -6.77
N ALA A 187 -1.49 -0.74 -6.22
CA ALA A 187 -2.67 -1.40 -6.76
C ALA A 187 -2.98 -0.95 -8.20
N TYR A 188 -2.83 0.34 -8.47
CA TYR A 188 -3.07 0.90 -9.80
C TYR A 188 -2.01 0.50 -10.82
N VAL A 189 -0.75 0.31 -10.41
CA VAL A 189 0.28 -0.26 -11.30
C VAL A 189 -0.05 -1.72 -11.59
N ALA A 190 -0.37 -2.53 -10.58
CA ALA A 190 -0.73 -3.94 -10.76
C ALA A 190 -1.95 -4.15 -11.67
N ALA A 191 -2.92 -3.21 -11.63
CA ALA A 191 -4.12 -3.26 -12.47
C ALA A 191 -4.00 -2.56 -13.84
N GLY A 192 -2.79 -2.10 -14.22
CA GLY A 192 -2.57 -1.38 -15.48
C GLY A 192 -3.28 -0.01 -15.57
N LYS A 193 -3.77 0.53 -14.43
CA LYS A 193 -4.39 1.87 -14.36
C LYS A 193 -3.34 2.98 -14.36
N CYS A 194 -2.11 2.68 -13.86
CA CYS A 194 -0.91 3.49 -13.94
C CYS A 194 0.26 2.61 -14.40
N ASP A 195 1.34 3.21 -14.86
CA ASP A 195 2.45 2.47 -15.50
C ASP A 195 3.69 2.41 -14.61
N CYS A 196 3.83 3.37 -13.71
CA CYS A 196 4.92 3.46 -12.75
C CYS A 196 4.44 4.07 -11.45
N TYR A 197 4.92 3.53 -10.32
CA TYR A 197 4.90 4.18 -9.02
C TYR A 197 6.34 4.40 -8.57
N ALA A 198 6.71 5.63 -8.23
CA ALA A 198 8.02 5.97 -7.69
C ALA A 198 7.87 6.99 -6.58
N GLU A 199 8.43 6.67 -5.40
CA GLU A 199 8.38 7.54 -4.24
C GLU A 199 9.58 7.30 -3.32
N LYS A 200 9.98 8.34 -2.58
CA LYS A 200 11.05 8.29 -1.62
C LYS A 200 10.54 8.69 -0.24
N GLY A 201 10.94 7.94 0.77
CA GLY A 201 10.60 8.23 2.16
C GLY A 201 9.34 7.52 2.65
N VAL A 202 8.90 6.46 1.96
CA VAL A 202 7.78 5.60 2.37
C VAL A 202 8.23 4.58 3.41
N TYR A 203 7.31 4.08 4.22
CA TYR A 203 7.53 2.98 5.15
C TYR A 203 7.19 1.62 4.51
N LEU A 204 7.62 0.54 5.16
CA LEU A 204 7.38 -0.81 4.63
C LEU A 204 5.88 -1.12 4.47
N TRP A 205 5.05 -0.74 5.42
CA TRP A 205 3.61 -1.00 5.39
C TRP A 205 2.88 -0.30 4.25
N ASP A 206 3.40 0.86 3.77
CA ASP A 206 2.83 1.62 2.66
C ASP A 206 2.88 0.85 1.34
N PHE A 207 3.85 -0.07 1.15
CA PHE A 207 4.08 -0.75 -0.12
C PHE A 207 4.23 -2.28 -0.04
N ALA A 208 4.25 -2.86 1.16
CA ALA A 208 4.48 -4.31 1.34
C ALA A 208 3.49 -5.17 0.54
N ALA A 209 2.21 -4.80 0.48
CA ALA A 209 1.22 -5.50 -0.33
C ALA A 209 1.53 -5.41 -1.84
N GLY A 210 2.07 -4.27 -2.28
CA GLY A 210 2.54 -4.04 -3.64
C GLY A 210 3.69 -4.97 -4.06
N LEU A 211 4.56 -5.37 -3.11
CA LEU A 211 5.67 -6.30 -3.38
C LEU A 211 5.19 -7.69 -3.85
N CYS A 212 3.96 -8.08 -3.50
CA CYS A 212 3.33 -9.29 -4.03
C CYS A 212 2.46 -8.99 -5.26
N LEU A 213 1.58 -7.98 -5.17
CA LEU A 213 0.60 -7.68 -6.23
C LEU A 213 1.25 -7.38 -7.58
N ILE A 214 2.31 -6.58 -7.59
CA ILE A 214 2.92 -6.10 -8.83
C ILE A 214 3.64 -7.23 -9.58
N PRO A 215 4.52 -8.05 -8.96
CA PRO A 215 5.12 -9.18 -9.66
C PRO A 215 4.10 -10.21 -10.12
N GLU A 216 3.08 -10.51 -9.32
CA GLU A 216 2.01 -11.45 -9.69
C GLU A 216 1.14 -10.93 -10.86
N ALA A 217 1.11 -9.60 -11.07
CA ALA A 217 0.49 -8.99 -12.25
C ALA A 217 1.44 -8.84 -13.45
N GLY A 218 2.70 -9.31 -13.36
CA GLY A 218 3.72 -9.23 -14.41
C GLY A 218 4.55 -7.94 -14.39
N GLY A 219 4.48 -7.14 -13.35
CA GLY A 219 5.27 -5.93 -13.17
C GLY A 219 6.63 -6.17 -12.53
N LYS A 220 7.41 -5.11 -12.39
CA LYS A 220 8.76 -5.11 -11.80
C LYS A 220 8.80 -4.22 -10.57
N ILE A 221 9.48 -4.69 -9.52
CA ILE A 221 9.71 -3.96 -8.27
C ILE A 221 11.19 -3.66 -8.09
N GLU A 222 11.50 -2.43 -7.69
CA GLU A 222 12.81 -2.00 -7.23
C GLU A 222 12.62 -1.16 -5.98
N TYR A 223 13.35 -1.47 -4.91
CA TYR A 223 13.31 -0.68 -3.69
C TYR A 223 14.61 -0.75 -2.92
N ASN A 224 14.95 0.32 -2.22
CA ASN A 224 16.14 0.44 -1.40
C ASN A 224 15.77 0.98 -0.03
N LYS A 225 16.32 0.38 1.04
CA LYS A 225 16.18 0.91 2.39
C LYS A 225 17.05 2.17 2.51
N LEU A 226 16.45 3.23 3.02
CA LEU A 226 17.10 4.48 3.39
C LEU A 226 17.41 4.49 4.89
N ASP A 227 17.89 5.60 5.39
CA ASP A 227 18.00 5.80 6.84
C ASP A 227 16.59 5.91 7.48
N ASN A 228 16.50 5.66 8.79
CA ASN A 228 15.27 5.87 9.58
C ASN A 228 14.06 5.02 9.16
N GLU A 229 14.26 3.73 8.84
CA GLU A 229 13.19 2.77 8.49
C GLU A 229 12.38 3.13 7.23
N ARG A 230 12.81 4.12 6.47
CA ARG A 230 12.17 4.56 5.23
C ARG A 230 12.79 3.89 4.00
N TYR A 231 12.06 3.93 2.90
CA TYR A 231 12.46 3.31 1.64
C TYR A 231 12.29 4.28 0.46
N GLU A 232 13.06 4.04 -0.57
CA GLU A 232 12.84 4.56 -1.91
C GLU A 232 12.35 3.41 -2.78
N VAL A 233 11.25 3.62 -3.48
CA VAL A 233 10.59 2.59 -4.30
C VAL A 233 10.43 3.07 -5.74
N LYS A 234 10.54 2.12 -6.68
CA LYS A 234 10.18 2.30 -8.08
C LYS A 234 9.59 1.00 -8.61
N PHE A 235 8.31 1.01 -8.86
CA PHE A 235 7.55 -0.14 -9.35
C PHE A 235 6.97 0.18 -10.72
N THR A 236 7.12 -0.73 -11.66
CA THR A 236 6.75 -0.49 -13.07
C THR A 236 5.96 -1.65 -13.65
N ASN A 237 5.40 -1.41 -14.81
CA ASN A 237 4.74 -2.41 -15.65
C ASN A 237 5.70 -3.35 -16.42
N SER A 238 6.98 -3.43 -16.06
CA SER A 238 8.06 -4.20 -16.71
C SER A 238 8.48 -3.73 -18.12
N HIS A 239 7.77 -2.83 -18.74
CA HIS A 239 8.04 -2.34 -20.09
C HIS A 239 8.76 -0.97 -20.09
N LEU A 240 8.84 -0.31 -18.91
CA LEU A 240 9.47 1.00 -18.67
C LEU A 240 10.83 0.89 -18.02
#